data_9c30e777e41e48b5e88473674e699586
#
_entry.id   9c30e777e41e48b5e88473674e699586
#
_cell.length_a   1.000
_cell.length_b   1.000
_cell.length_c   1.000
_cell.angle_alpha   90.00
_cell.angle_beta   90.00
_cell.angle_gamma   90.00
#
_symmetry.space_group_name_H-M   'P 1'
#
loop_
_entity.id
_entity.type
_entity.pdbx_description
1 polymer ?
#
loop_
_entity_poly.entity_id
_entity_poly.type
_entity_poly.pdbx_seq_one_letter_code
_entity_poly.pdbx_strand_id
1 'polypeptide(L)'
;TGDAAARDAVLRAADLICRTFLDTGRRVREAGSTEMNMAVIHILARLYRDTGRERYLQMARVIEKDWEAEGDYARQGAGNVDFYRQPKPRWESLHDIQGLLELYRITGEEKYKTALVHIWRSIARFDRHNTGGFSTFEQAIGNPYIPGAIETCCTIAWMAMSVYMLKLTGDARVADELELSLLNSVVGMHAASGRWATYNTPMDGVRRASAHDIVFQSREGAPELNCCSVNSARGFGLLGDWALMRDAEGVVLNAYGPGVIRTVLDTGAALTLTQTTDYPRGGRVELAVAPARALTFTLKLRIPRWSRHTRV
;
A
#
# COMPACT_ATOMS: atom_id res chain seq x y z
N THR A 1 -7.42 -14.54 2.79
CA THR A 1 -7.21 -15.61 1.80
C THR A 1 -8.15 -16.81 2.01
N GLY A 2 -8.83 -16.97 3.12
CA GLY A 2 -9.61 -18.17 3.44
C GLY A 2 -8.76 -19.40 3.84
N ASP A 3 -7.44 -19.28 3.87
CA ASP A 3 -6.53 -20.33 4.31
C ASP A 3 -6.51 -20.40 5.84
N ALA A 4 -7.07 -21.48 6.41
CA ALA A 4 -7.17 -21.69 7.85
C ALA A 4 -5.79 -21.86 8.50
N ALA A 5 -4.85 -22.54 7.84
CA ALA A 5 -3.51 -22.78 8.37
C ALA A 5 -2.70 -21.46 8.45
N ALA A 6 -2.79 -20.62 7.42
CA ALA A 6 -2.18 -19.30 7.42
C ALA A 6 -2.80 -18.40 8.51
N ARG A 7 -4.13 -18.44 8.67
CA ARG A 7 -4.83 -17.69 9.73
C ARG A 7 -4.36 -18.13 11.12
N ASP A 8 -4.27 -19.42 11.37
CA ASP A 8 -3.80 -19.95 12.65
C ASP A 8 -2.35 -19.56 12.94
N ALA A 9 -1.49 -19.58 11.93
CA ALA A 9 -0.10 -19.15 12.09
C ALA A 9 -0.01 -17.67 12.50
N VAL A 10 -0.79 -16.80 11.86
CA VAL A 10 -0.85 -15.36 12.19
C VAL A 10 -1.39 -15.13 13.60
N LEU A 11 -2.43 -15.86 14.02
CA LEU A 11 -2.97 -15.75 15.37
C LEU A 11 -1.96 -16.19 16.42
N ARG A 12 -1.25 -17.33 16.21
CA ARG A 12 -0.19 -17.77 17.12
C ARG A 12 0.95 -16.75 17.23
N ALA A 13 1.35 -16.14 16.12
CA ALA A 13 2.37 -15.08 16.11
C ALA A 13 1.90 -13.85 16.89
N ALA A 14 0.67 -13.40 16.68
CA ALA A 14 0.10 -12.27 17.41
C ALA A 14 -0.04 -12.57 18.92
N ASP A 15 -0.45 -13.78 19.28
CA ASP A 15 -0.51 -14.22 20.67
C ASP A 15 0.88 -14.30 21.32
N LEU A 16 1.91 -14.69 20.56
CA LEU A 16 3.31 -14.65 21.04
C LEU A 16 3.77 -13.21 21.30
N ILE A 17 3.49 -12.28 20.39
CA ILE A 17 3.80 -10.86 20.57
C ILE A 17 3.14 -10.32 21.84
N CYS A 18 1.85 -10.60 22.03
CA CYS A 18 1.15 -10.18 23.23
C CYS A 18 1.76 -10.77 24.51
N ARG A 19 2.07 -12.08 24.52
CA ARG A 19 2.73 -12.70 25.69
C ARG A 19 4.11 -12.10 25.97
N THR A 20 4.86 -11.74 24.92
CA THR A 20 6.23 -11.24 25.08
C THR A 20 6.27 -9.79 25.56
N PHE A 21 5.37 -8.95 25.08
CA PHE A 21 5.43 -7.52 25.31
C PHE A 21 4.29 -6.99 26.19
N LEU A 22 3.04 -7.39 25.93
CA LEU A 22 1.91 -6.90 26.70
C LEU A 22 1.91 -7.50 28.13
N ASP A 23 2.04 -8.82 28.23
CA ASP A 23 1.93 -9.52 29.52
C ASP A 23 3.17 -9.32 30.42
N THR A 24 4.32 -8.96 29.86
CA THR A 24 5.56 -8.72 30.62
C THR A 24 5.88 -7.26 30.86
N GLY A 25 5.18 -6.34 30.18
CA GLY A 25 5.46 -4.91 30.21
C GLY A 25 6.73 -4.49 29.44
N ARG A 26 7.43 -5.41 28.74
CA ARG A 26 8.54 -5.06 27.85
C ARG A 26 8.04 -4.21 26.69
N ARG A 27 8.85 -3.23 26.27
CA ARG A 27 8.47 -2.39 25.15
C ARG A 27 9.00 -2.98 23.85
N VAL A 28 8.19 -2.90 22.77
CA VAL A 28 8.60 -3.38 21.43
C VAL A 28 9.85 -2.67 20.93
N ARG A 29 10.01 -1.39 21.24
CA ARG A 29 11.20 -0.59 20.92
C ARG A 29 12.51 -1.12 21.53
N GLU A 30 12.42 -1.89 22.63
CA GLU A 30 13.59 -2.48 23.31
C GLU A 30 14.09 -3.76 22.63
N ALA A 31 13.37 -4.28 21.65
CA ALA A 31 13.70 -5.52 20.96
C ALA A 31 14.61 -5.31 19.72
N GLY A 32 15.13 -4.11 19.49
CA GLY A 32 16.02 -3.79 18.37
C GLY A 32 15.38 -2.79 17.40
N SER A 33 15.57 -2.96 16.10
CA SER A 33 15.10 -2.04 15.04
C SER A 33 13.67 -1.53 15.28
N THR A 34 13.58 -0.32 15.79
CA THR A 34 12.36 0.22 16.42
C THR A 34 11.21 0.31 15.44
N GLU A 35 11.40 0.98 14.31
CA GLU A 35 10.37 1.17 13.27
C GLU A 35 9.94 -0.16 12.64
N MET A 36 10.86 -1.11 12.47
CA MET A 36 10.54 -2.42 11.91
C MET A 36 9.68 -3.24 12.87
N ASN A 37 10.05 -3.26 14.15
CA ASN A 37 9.33 -4.03 15.15
C ASN A 37 7.94 -3.45 15.42
N MET A 38 7.76 -2.14 15.34
CA MET A 38 6.49 -1.47 15.55
C MET A 38 5.52 -1.64 14.37
N ALA A 39 6.00 -2.02 13.19
CA ALA A 39 5.16 -2.23 12.00
C ALA A 39 4.06 -3.30 12.18
N VAL A 40 4.19 -4.16 13.18
CA VAL A 40 3.13 -5.15 13.54
C VAL A 40 1.84 -4.51 14.07
N ILE A 41 1.84 -3.21 14.39
CA ILE A 41 0.62 -2.49 14.82
C ILE A 41 -0.51 -2.63 13.80
N HIS A 42 -0.19 -2.57 12.52
CA HIS A 42 -1.17 -2.72 11.44
C HIS A 42 -1.91 -4.05 11.52
N ILE A 43 -1.19 -5.16 11.63
CA ILE A 43 -1.82 -6.48 11.68
C ILE A 43 -2.55 -6.71 13.01
N LEU A 44 -2.04 -6.23 14.13
CA LEU A 44 -2.69 -6.36 15.43
C LEU A 44 -4.04 -5.63 15.47
N ALA A 45 -4.09 -4.39 15.00
CA ALA A 45 -5.34 -3.63 14.89
C ALA A 45 -6.35 -4.32 13.97
N ARG A 46 -5.88 -4.87 12.84
CA ARG A 46 -6.73 -5.64 11.93
C ARG A 46 -7.24 -6.93 12.56
N LEU A 47 -6.39 -7.69 13.26
CA LEU A 47 -6.80 -8.90 13.97
C LEU A 47 -7.84 -8.63 15.07
N TYR A 48 -7.74 -7.48 15.76
CA TYR A 48 -8.79 -7.06 16.69
C TYR A 48 -10.13 -6.91 15.96
N ARG A 49 -10.17 -6.21 14.84
CA ARG A 49 -11.41 -6.05 14.06
C ARG A 49 -11.98 -7.38 13.55
N ASP A 50 -11.09 -8.31 13.18
CA ASP A 50 -11.51 -9.61 12.63
C ASP A 50 -11.93 -10.61 13.71
N THR A 51 -11.45 -10.47 14.96
CA THR A 51 -11.63 -11.49 16.01
C THR A 51 -12.33 -10.98 17.26
N GLY A 52 -12.38 -9.67 17.49
CA GLY A 52 -12.87 -9.06 18.73
C GLY A 52 -11.96 -9.28 19.96
N ARG A 53 -10.75 -9.84 19.78
CA ARG A 53 -9.86 -10.11 20.91
C ARG A 53 -9.17 -8.86 21.40
N GLU A 54 -9.61 -8.32 22.54
CA GLU A 54 -9.14 -7.05 23.13
C GLU A 54 -7.62 -6.96 23.30
N ARG A 55 -6.95 -8.07 23.59
CA ARG A 55 -5.50 -8.06 23.76
C ARG A 55 -4.71 -7.58 22.53
N TYR A 56 -5.26 -7.76 21.33
CA TYR A 56 -4.63 -7.26 20.10
C TYR A 56 -4.72 -5.74 20.00
N LEU A 57 -5.87 -5.16 20.37
CA LEU A 57 -6.01 -3.72 20.44
C LEU A 57 -5.13 -3.12 21.55
N GLN A 58 -5.08 -3.75 22.71
CA GLN A 58 -4.22 -3.33 23.82
C GLN A 58 -2.74 -3.31 23.38
N MET A 59 -2.30 -4.37 22.67
CA MET A 59 -0.92 -4.42 22.15
C MET A 59 -0.68 -3.35 21.08
N ALA A 60 -1.61 -3.09 20.17
CA ALA A 60 -1.53 -2.01 19.20
C ALA A 60 -1.40 -0.64 19.89
N ARG A 61 -2.13 -0.41 20.99
CA ARG A 61 -2.03 0.82 21.81
C ARG A 61 -0.68 0.95 22.53
N VAL A 62 -0.10 -0.16 22.96
CA VAL A 62 1.27 -0.15 23.53
C VAL A 62 2.26 0.30 22.47
N ILE A 63 2.16 -0.20 21.24
CA ILE A 63 3.04 0.20 20.12
C ILE A 63 2.81 1.68 19.75
N GLU A 64 1.56 2.14 19.64
CA GLU A 64 1.25 3.56 19.40
C GLU A 64 1.95 4.47 20.43
N LYS A 65 1.94 4.06 21.68
CA LYS A 65 2.61 4.77 22.77
C LYS A 65 4.15 4.74 22.65
N ASP A 66 4.72 3.69 22.04
CA ASP A 66 6.16 3.62 21.75
C ASP A 66 6.58 4.61 20.66
N TRP A 67 5.67 5.04 19.78
CA TRP A 67 5.94 6.07 18.77
C TRP A 67 6.35 7.41 19.36
N GLU A 68 5.92 7.73 20.59
CA GLU A 68 6.34 8.96 21.28
C GLU A 68 7.87 9.08 21.36
N ALA A 69 8.57 7.95 21.46
CA ALA A 69 10.03 7.91 21.49
C ALA A 69 10.68 8.02 20.10
N GLU A 70 9.99 7.56 19.04
CA GLU A 70 10.54 7.48 17.69
C GLU A 70 9.99 8.56 16.76
N GLY A 71 9.01 9.33 17.18
CA GLY A 71 8.52 10.47 16.43
C GLY A 71 7.03 10.62 16.30
N ASP A 72 6.22 9.75 16.92
CA ASP A 72 4.76 9.88 17.00
C ASP A 72 4.10 10.26 15.66
N TYR A 73 4.05 9.33 14.72
CA TYR A 73 3.50 9.56 13.37
C TYR A 73 2.06 10.10 13.40
N ALA A 74 1.25 9.71 14.40
CA ALA A 74 -0.10 10.23 14.56
C ALA A 74 -0.10 11.72 14.91
N ARG A 75 0.67 12.13 15.92
CA ARG A 75 0.76 13.51 16.37
C ARG A 75 1.44 14.41 15.35
N GLN A 76 2.57 13.96 14.78
CA GLN A 76 3.29 14.75 13.78
C GLN A 76 2.48 14.91 12.50
N GLY A 77 1.87 13.84 12.00
CA GLY A 77 1.00 13.90 10.82
C GLY A 77 -0.22 14.78 11.05
N ALA A 78 -0.89 14.67 12.20
CA ALA A 78 -2.00 15.54 12.57
C ALA A 78 -1.57 17.01 12.77
N GLY A 79 -0.31 17.24 13.18
CA GLY A 79 0.31 18.55 13.30
C GLY A 79 0.88 19.11 11.98
N ASN A 80 0.59 18.47 10.84
CA ASN A 80 1.06 18.85 9.50
C ASN A 80 2.59 18.85 9.33
N VAL A 81 3.30 17.97 10.03
CA VAL A 81 4.73 17.75 9.80
C VAL A 81 4.90 16.83 8.59
N ASP A 82 5.59 17.30 7.57
CA ASP A 82 5.83 16.52 6.36
C ASP A 82 6.62 15.24 6.64
N PHE A 83 6.30 14.17 5.89
CA PHE A 83 6.82 12.84 6.18
C PHE A 83 8.36 12.78 6.16
N TYR A 84 9.01 13.44 5.21
CA TYR A 84 10.48 13.48 5.13
C TYR A 84 11.17 14.16 6.31
N ARG A 85 10.42 14.87 7.15
CA ARG A 85 10.91 15.49 8.39
C ARG A 85 10.65 14.64 9.64
N GLN A 86 9.86 13.58 9.48
CA GLN A 86 9.58 12.66 10.56
C GLN A 86 10.75 11.69 10.74
N PRO A 87 10.95 11.10 11.92
CA PRO A 87 11.98 10.09 12.12
C PRO A 87 11.82 8.89 11.20
N LYS A 88 12.95 8.41 10.64
CA LYS A 88 13.02 7.19 9.82
C LYS A 88 11.90 7.09 8.76
N PRO A 89 11.79 8.08 7.86
CA PRO A 89 10.69 8.18 6.90
C PRO A 89 10.89 7.21 5.72
N ARG A 90 10.77 5.91 6.00
CA ARG A 90 11.05 4.80 5.08
C ARG A 90 9.91 3.78 5.04
N TRP A 91 10.11 2.65 4.34
CA TRP A 91 9.01 1.70 4.07
C TRP A 91 8.42 1.06 5.33
N GLU A 92 9.23 0.80 6.35
CA GLU A 92 8.75 0.22 7.61
C GLU A 92 7.77 1.16 8.30
N SER A 93 8.09 2.44 8.35
CA SER A 93 7.19 3.48 8.91
C SER A 93 5.88 3.59 8.14
N LEU A 94 5.86 3.29 6.83
CA LEU A 94 4.60 3.25 6.09
C LEU A 94 3.67 2.12 6.57
N HIS A 95 4.20 1.03 7.10
CA HIS A 95 3.39 -0.01 7.73
C HIS A 95 2.83 0.44 9.09
N ASP A 96 3.62 1.18 9.88
CA ASP A 96 3.12 1.83 11.10
C ASP A 96 1.96 2.76 10.77
N ILE A 97 2.14 3.59 9.74
CA ILE A 97 1.14 4.56 9.28
C ILE A 97 -0.12 3.88 8.72
N GLN A 98 -0.01 2.73 8.07
CA GLN A 98 -1.17 1.92 7.68
C GLN A 98 -2.01 1.48 8.90
N GLY A 99 -1.37 1.29 10.05
CA GLY A 99 -2.05 1.05 11.32
C GLY A 99 -2.99 2.19 11.74
N LEU A 100 -2.69 3.43 11.34
CA LEU A 100 -3.56 4.59 11.64
C LEU A 100 -4.97 4.44 11.07
N LEU A 101 -5.12 3.89 9.87
CA LEU A 101 -6.45 3.66 9.30
C LEU A 101 -7.23 2.63 10.13
N GLU A 102 -6.57 1.56 10.56
CA GLU A 102 -7.24 0.55 11.36
C GLU A 102 -7.62 1.10 12.74
N LEU A 103 -6.76 1.90 13.37
CA LEU A 103 -7.10 2.60 14.61
C LEU A 103 -8.26 3.59 14.42
N TYR A 104 -8.28 4.35 13.31
CA TYR A 104 -9.41 5.21 12.98
C TYR A 104 -10.72 4.42 12.87
N ARG A 105 -10.71 3.29 12.18
CA ARG A 105 -11.89 2.41 12.01
C ARG A 105 -12.39 1.82 13.32
N ILE A 106 -11.49 1.57 14.27
CA ILE A 106 -11.81 1.02 15.59
C ILE A 106 -12.39 2.11 16.51
N THR A 107 -11.77 3.29 16.50
CA THR A 107 -11.98 4.31 17.54
C THR A 107 -12.79 5.51 17.07
N GLY A 108 -12.82 5.81 15.78
CA GLY A 108 -13.39 7.03 15.23
C GLY A 108 -12.58 8.30 15.51
N GLU A 109 -11.38 8.19 16.11
CA GLU A 109 -10.56 9.36 16.45
C GLU A 109 -9.98 10.03 15.20
N GLU A 110 -10.45 11.22 14.87
CA GLU A 110 -10.07 11.97 13.65
C GLU A 110 -8.56 12.25 13.53
N LYS A 111 -7.80 12.25 14.63
CA LYS A 111 -6.34 12.42 14.59
C LYS A 111 -5.65 11.42 13.67
N TYR A 112 -6.10 10.17 13.66
CA TYR A 112 -5.52 9.10 12.83
C TYR A 112 -5.76 9.32 11.35
N LYS A 113 -7.00 9.67 10.99
CA LYS A 113 -7.36 10.00 9.60
C LYS A 113 -6.62 11.24 9.12
N THR A 114 -6.58 12.28 9.92
CA THR A 114 -5.87 13.53 9.61
C THR A 114 -4.39 13.24 9.36
N ALA A 115 -3.74 12.48 10.24
CA ALA A 115 -2.35 12.10 10.10
C ALA A 115 -2.09 11.30 8.81
N LEU A 116 -2.88 10.26 8.55
CA LEU A 116 -2.75 9.42 7.36
C LEU A 116 -2.89 10.26 6.08
N VAL A 117 -3.92 11.12 6.01
CA VAL A 117 -4.18 11.97 4.84
C VAL A 117 -3.05 12.95 4.62
N HIS A 118 -2.53 13.58 5.68
CA HIS A 118 -1.42 14.51 5.57
C HIS A 118 -0.13 13.82 5.11
N ILE A 119 0.24 12.71 5.73
CA ILE A 119 1.45 11.95 5.38
C ILE A 119 1.39 11.48 3.93
N TRP A 120 0.25 10.93 3.49
CA TRP A 120 0.06 10.53 2.10
C TRP A 120 0.26 11.71 1.12
N ARG A 121 -0.32 12.87 1.43
CA ARG A 121 -0.17 14.09 0.61
C ARG A 121 1.25 14.61 0.60
N SER A 122 1.94 14.54 1.73
CA SER A 122 3.36 14.92 1.84
C SER A 122 4.21 14.07 0.91
N ILE A 123 4.06 12.75 0.96
CA ILE A 123 4.79 11.83 0.07
C ILE A 123 4.47 12.11 -1.40
N ALA A 124 3.19 12.22 -1.76
CA ALA A 124 2.77 12.48 -3.14
C ALA A 124 3.36 13.79 -3.70
N ARG A 125 3.56 14.78 -2.84
CA ARG A 125 4.07 16.09 -3.22
C ARG A 125 5.59 16.19 -3.25
N PHE A 126 6.29 15.57 -2.29
CA PHE A 126 7.69 15.85 -2.01
C PHE A 126 8.63 14.69 -2.27
N ASP A 127 8.13 13.45 -2.36
CA ASP A 127 8.99 12.26 -2.38
C ASP A 127 8.64 11.25 -3.47
N ARG A 128 7.46 11.35 -4.08
CA ARG A 128 7.04 10.49 -5.17
C ARG A 128 7.73 10.90 -6.47
N HIS A 129 8.53 10.01 -7.05
CA HIS A 129 9.20 10.21 -8.33
C HIS A 129 8.23 10.23 -9.52
N ASN A 130 8.67 10.73 -10.67
CA ASN A 130 7.85 10.81 -11.89
C ASN A 130 7.33 9.45 -12.39
N THR A 131 7.99 8.36 -12.04
CA THR A 131 7.54 6.98 -12.31
C THR A 131 6.47 6.48 -11.32
N GLY A 132 6.08 7.26 -10.32
CA GLY A 132 5.22 6.81 -9.24
C GLY A 132 5.96 6.05 -8.14
N GLY A 133 7.28 5.89 -8.27
CA GLY A 133 8.10 5.25 -7.24
C GLY A 133 8.32 6.18 -6.03
N PHE A 134 8.56 5.59 -4.91
CA PHE A 134 8.96 6.16 -3.63
C PHE A 134 10.06 5.24 -3.09
N SER A 135 11.12 5.64 -2.69
CA SER A 135 11.80 6.70 -2.04
C SER A 135 13.08 7.15 -2.81
N THR A 136 13.95 7.92 -2.14
CA THR A 136 15.32 8.20 -2.62
C THR A 136 16.31 7.64 -1.58
N PHE A 137 17.18 6.69 -1.97
CA PHE A 137 18.08 5.98 -1.04
C PHE A 137 17.36 5.42 0.21
N GLU A 138 16.22 4.77 -0.01
CA GLU A 138 15.37 4.17 1.04
C GLU A 138 14.70 5.16 2.00
N GLN A 139 14.81 6.46 1.76
CA GLN A 139 14.23 7.50 2.63
C GLN A 139 13.34 8.46 1.85
N ALA A 140 12.34 9.04 2.51
CA ALA A 140 11.76 10.30 2.09
C ALA A 140 12.77 11.41 2.40
N ILE A 141 13.07 12.27 1.44
CA ILE A 141 14.07 13.34 1.59
C ILE A 141 13.52 14.72 1.22
N GLY A 142 12.23 14.80 0.87
CA GLY A 142 11.56 16.05 0.53
C GLY A 142 11.89 16.60 -0.86
N ASN A 143 12.57 15.83 -1.71
CA ASN A 143 12.91 16.24 -3.07
C ASN A 143 13.05 15.02 -4.01
N PRO A 144 12.04 14.74 -4.86
CA PRO A 144 12.06 13.60 -5.78
C PRO A 144 12.96 13.82 -7.00
N TYR A 145 13.60 14.98 -7.13
CA TYR A 145 14.50 15.32 -8.27
C TYR A 145 15.97 15.06 -7.96
N ILE A 146 16.32 14.75 -6.73
CA ILE A 146 17.69 14.35 -6.40
C ILE A 146 17.96 12.97 -7.01
N PRO A 147 19.02 12.83 -7.84
CA PRO A 147 19.39 11.54 -8.40
C PRO A 147 19.69 10.53 -7.28
N GLY A 148 18.95 9.46 -7.26
CA GLY A 148 19.09 8.43 -6.25
C GLY A 148 18.32 7.16 -6.62
N ALA A 149 18.67 6.08 -5.96
CA ALA A 149 18.00 4.81 -6.19
C ALA A 149 16.60 4.80 -5.56
N ILE A 150 15.63 4.31 -6.33
CA ILE A 150 14.25 4.12 -5.87
C ILE A 150 14.10 2.69 -5.37
N GLU A 151 13.87 2.52 -4.08
CA GLU A 151 13.75 1.20 -3.48
C GLU A 151 12.40 0.54 -3.80
N THR A 152 12.47 -0.74 -4.14
CA THR A 152 11.28 -1.54 -4.45
C THR A 152 10.34 -1.67 -3.25
N CYS A 153 10.83 -2.01 -2.04
CA CYS A 153 9.98 -2.16 -0.86
C CYS A 153 9.26 -0.85 -0.50
N CYS A 154 9.94 0.29 -0.59
CA CYS A 154 9.33 1.60 -0.36
C CYS A 154 8.20 1.88 -1.34
N THR A 155 8.40 1.60 -2.63
CA THR A 155 7.35 1.76 -3.65
C THR A 155 6.14 0.86 -3.38
N ILE A 156 6.36 -0.39 -3.01
CA ILE A 156 5.27 -1.33 -2.70
C ILE A 156 4.52 -0.91 -1.43
N ALA A 157 5.23 -0.43 -0.40
CA ALA A 157 4.59 0.09 0.81
C ALA A 157 3.78 1.37 0.54
N TRP A 158 4.30 2.27 -0.32
CA TRP A 158 3.57 3.44 -0.82
C TRP A 158 2.28 3.05 -1.54
N MET A 159 2.31 2.07 -2.42
CA MET A 159 1.11 1.57 -3.10
C MET A 159 0.12 0.96 -2.09
N ALA A 160 0.59 0.14 -1.15
CA ALA A 160 -0.27 -0.43 -0.12
C ALA A 160 -0.95 0.65 0.73
N MET A 161 -0.21 1.69 1.15
CA MET A 161 -0.76 2.84 1.84
C MET A 161 -1.76 3.61 0.97
N SER A 162 -1.48 3.75 -0.34
CA SER A 162 -2.39 4.40 -1.29
C SER A 162 -3.71 3.62 -1.46
N VAL A 163 -3.69 2.29 -1.42
CA VAL A 163 -4.92 1.48 -1.37
C VAL A 163 -5.75 1.81 -0.12
N TYR A 164 -5.10 1.96 1.04
CA TYR A 164 -5.79 2.39 2.28
C TYR A 164 -6.36 3.80 2.16
N MET A 165 -5.59 4.71 1.57
CA MET A 165 -6.03 6.07 1.32
C MET A 165 -7.23 6.13 0.36
N LEU A 166 -7.22 5.31 -0.71
CA LEU A 166 -8.36 5.21 -1.64
C LEU A 166 -9.60 4.66 -0.94
N LYS A 167 -9.46 3.63 -0.08
CA LYS A 167 -10.56 3.09 0.74
C LYS A 167 -11.13 4.10 1.72
N LEU A 168 -10.31 5.03 2.21
CA LEU A 168 -10.71 6.05 3.16
C LEU A 168 -11.45 7.21 2.50
N THR A 169 -11.00 7.62 1.31
CA THR A 169 -11.40 8.90 0.71
C THR A 169 -12.26 8.76 -0.55
N GLY A 170 -12.16 7.65 -1.28
CA GLY A 170 -12.74 7.52 -2.62
C GLY A 170 -12.15 8.50 -3.66
N ASP A 171 -11.03 9.16 -3.34
CA ASP A 171 -10.44 10.18 -4.20
C ASP A 171 -9.76 9.57 -5.43
N ALA A 172 -10.27 9.87 -6.62
CA ALA A 172 -9.75 9.37 -7.90
C ALA A 172 -8.27 9.71 -8.11
N ARG A 173 -7.75 10.80 -7.50
CA ARG A 173 -6.33 11.16 -7.56
C ARG A 173 -5.43 10.10 -6.92
N VAL A 174 -5.93 9.41 -5.89
CA VAL A 174 -5.20 8.31 -5.27
C VAL A 174 -5.10 7.11 -6.22
N ALA A 175 -6.16 6.85 -6.97
CA ALA A 175 -6.14 5.81 -8.00
C ALA A 175 -5.22 6.18 -9.18
N ASP A 176 -5.09 7.48 -9.52
CA ASP A 176 -4.10 7.95 -10.50
C ASP A 176 -2.66 7.68 -10.05
N GLU A 177 -2.35 7.88 -8.76
CA GLU A 177 -1.03 7.55 -8.18
C GLU A 177 -0.78 6.03 -8.17
N LEU A 178 -1.79 5.22 -7.87
CA LEU A 178 -1.69 3.75 -7.93
C LEU A 178 -1.43 3.27 -9.37
N GLU A 179 -2.13 3.83 -10.34
CA GLU A 179 -1.93 3.51 -11.76
C GLU A 179 -0.51 3.91 -12.22
N LEU A 180 -0.07 5.11 -11.87
CA LEU A 180 1.27 5.60 -12.20
C LEU A 180 2.35 4.67 -11.63
N SER A 181 2.23 4.30 -10.35
CA SER A 181 3.16 3.39 -9.67
C SER A 181 3.17 2.01 -10.32
N LEU A 182 1.98 1.46 -10.61
CA LEU A 182 1.83 0.12 -11.20
C LEU A 182 2.44 0.05 -12.60
N LEU A 183 2.04 0.96 -13.50
CA LEU A 183 2.41 0.90 -14.92
C LEU A 183 3.85 1.30 -15.20
N ASN A 184 4.49 2.03 -14.29
CA ASN A 184 5.87 2.49 -14.48
C ASN A 184 6.82 1.85 -13.46
N SER A 185 6.68 2.16 -12.16
CA SER A 185 7.63 1.67 -11.17
C SER A 185 7.58 0.15 -10.99
N VAL A 186 6.38 -0.43 -10.81
CA VAL A 186 6.26 -1.87 -10.59
C VAL A 186 6.67 -2.65 -11.84
N VAL A 187 6.18 -2.25 -13.01
CA VAL A 187 6.63 -2.86 -14.29
C VAL A 187 8.12 -2.64 -14.49
N GLY A 188 8.61 -1.44 -14.18
CA GLY A 188 10.00 -1.05 -14.39
C GLY A 188 11.01 -1.76 -13.50
N MET A 189 10.62 -2.14 -12.27
CA MET A 189 11.53 -2.86 -11.36
C MET A 189 11.72 -4.34 -11.72
N HIS A 190 10.84 -4.90 -12.56
CA HIS A 190 10.93 -6.29 -12.99
C HIS A 190 11.74 -6.43 -14.29
N ALA A 191 12.50 -7.51 -14.40
CA ALA A 191 13.10 -7.89 -15.66
C ALA A 191 12.01 -8.26 -16.67
N ALA A 192 12.29 -8.07 -17.97
CA ALA A 192 11.34 -8.43 -19.03
C ALA A 192 10.93 -9.91 -19.01
N SER A 193 11.79 -10.79 -18.49
CA SER A 193 11.50 -12.21 -18.27
C SER A 193 10.53 -12.48 -17.13
N GLY A 194 10.28 -11.52 -16.25
CA GLY A 194 9.51 -11.67 -15.01
C GLY A 194 10.19 -12.52 -13.93
N ARG A 195 11.44 -12.97 -14.15
CA ARG A 195 12.10 -13.92 -13.24
C ARG A 195 12.84 -13.29 -12.07
N TRP A 196 13.09 -11.99 -12.12
CA TRP A 196 13.70 -11.26 -11.03
C TRP A 196 13.21 -9.82 -11.01
N ALA A 197 13.37 -9.16 -9.87
CA ALA A 197 13.13 -7.74 -9.69
C ALA A 197 14.34 -7.10 -9.00
N THR A 198 14.61 -5.84 -9.32
CA THR A 198 15.71 -5.11 -8.70
C THR A 198 15.38 -4.73 -7.26
N TYR A 199 16.41 -4.59 -6.42
CA TYR A 199 16.29 -3.93 -5.12
C TYR A 199 16.03 -2.42 -5.30
N ASN A 200 16.87 -1.79 -6.10
CA ASN A 200 16.80 -0.37 -6.39
C ASN A 200 16.68 -0.12 -7.90
N THR A 201 15.76 0.77 -8.28
CA THR A 201 15.64 1.26 -9.64
C THR A 201 16.45 2.56 -9.75
N PRO A 202 17.50 2.63 -10.61
CA PRO A 202 18.26 3.85 -10.81
C PRO A 202 17.47 4.87 -11.62
N MET A 203 17.80 6.15 -11.44
CA MET A 203 17.18 7.25 -12.15
C MET A 203 17.92 7.65 -13.45
N ASP A 204 18.97 6.92 -13.81
CA ASP A 204 19.81 7.18 -15.01
C ASP A 204 19.27 6.53 -16.30
N GLY A 205 18.12 5.88 -16.22
CA GLY A 205 17.51 5.16 -17.35
C GLY A 205 18.15 3.81 -17.66
N VAL A 206 19.19 3.42 -16.95
CA VAL A 206 19.86 2.12 -17.14
C VAL A 206 19.30 1.10 -16.13
N ARG A 207 18.67 0.05 -16.65
CA ARG A 207 18.17 -1.02 -15.80
C ARG A 207 19.33 -1.88 -15.29
N ARG A 208 19.38 -2.05 -13.96
CA ARG A 208 20.38 -2.88 -13.26
C ARG A 208 19.68 -3.73 -12.21
N ALA A 209 20.37 -4.79 -11.78
CA ALA A 209 19.91 -5.59 -10.64
C ALA A 209 19.87 -4.78 -9.35
N SER A 210 20.81 -3.83 -9.18
CA SER A 210 20.77 -2.82 -8.13
C SER A 210 21.52 -1.56 -8.56
N ALA A 211 21.06 -0.39 -8.14
CA ALA A 211 21.75 0.89 -8.28
C ALA A 211 22.52 1.28 -7.00
N HIS A 212 22.68 0.38 -6.07
CA HIS A 212 23.12 0.62 -4.71
C HIS A 212 24.20 -0.39 -4.34
N ASP A 213 25.08 -0.06 -3.40
CA ASP A 213 26.18 -0.92 -2.98
C ASP A 213 25.75 -2.15 -2.14
N ILE A 214 24.49 -2.51 -2.17
CA ILE A 214 23.98 -3.72 -1.55
C ILE A 214 24.30 -4.92 -2.44
N VAL A 215 25.53 -5.35 -2.38
CA VAL A 215 26.14 -6.31 -3.33
C VAL A 215 25.48 -7.67 -3.34
N PHE A 216 24.99 -8.13 -2.18
CA PHE A 216 24.35 -9.45 -2.05
C PHE A 216 22.98 -9.54 -2.73
N GLN A 217 22.41 -8.41 -3.14
CA GLN A 217 21.09 -8.31 -3.74
C GLN A 217 21.11 -7.91 -5.21
N SER A 218 22.28 -7.80 -5.80
CA SER A 218 22.45 -7.07 -7.04
C SER A 218 22.60 -7.93 -8.29
N ARG A 219 22.56 -9.25 -8.19
CA ARG A 219 22.82 -10.13 -9.33
C ARG A 219 21.53 -10.62 -9.98
N GLU A 220 21.40 -10.41 -11.28
CA GLU A 220 20.34 -11.01 -12.06
C GLU A 220 20.43 -12.53 -12.01
N GLY A 221 19.30 -13.19 -11.75
CA GLY A 221 19.24 -14.64 -11.68
C GLY A 221 19.91 -15.27 -10.46
N ALA A 222 20.44 -14.47 -9.55
CA ALA A 222 20.96 -14.97 -8.29
C ALA A 222 19.83 -15.54 -7.42
N PRO A 223 20.07 -16.64 -6.69
CA PRO A 223 19.07 -17.22 -5.82
C PRO A 223 18.89 -16.46 -4.49
N GLU A 224 19.53 -15.29 -4.34
CA GLU A 224 19.39 -14.49 -3.13
C GLU A 224 17.96 -13.98 -2.99
N LEU A 225 17.31 -14.42 -1.95
CA LEU A 225 16.04 -13.86 -1.51
C LEU A 225 16.31 -12.65 -0.64
N ASN A 226 15.74 -11.53 -1.01
CA ASN A 226 15.76 -10.29 -0.24
C ASN A 226 14.35 -9.72 -0.13
N CYS A 227 14.16 -8.72 0.74
CA CYS A 227 12.85 -8.12 0.95
C CYS A 227 12.23 -7.59 -0.35
N CYS A 228 13.03 -6.97 -1.21
CA CYS A 228 12.57 -6.36 -2.45
C CYS A 228 12.16 -7.37 -3.51
N SER A 229 12.93 -8.45 -3.71
CA SER A 229 12.56 -9.51 -4.65
C SER A 229 11.27 -10.23 -4.22
N VAL A 230 11.04 -10.39 -2.92
CA VAL A 230 9.80 -11.00 -2.39
C VAL A 230 8.62 -10.02 -2.48
N ASN A 231 8.83 -8.74 -2.17
CA ASN A 231 7.77 -7.74 -2.19
C ASN A 231 7.37 -7.30 -3.60
N SER A 232 8.24 -7.41 -4.59
CA SER A 232 8.00 -6.87 -5.94
C SER A 232 6.70 -7.40 -6.57
N ALA A 233 6.45 -8.70 -6.47
CA ALA A 233 5.23 -9.33 -6.98
C ALA A 233 3.95 -8.81 -6.29
N ARG A 234 4.05 -8.35 -5.04
CA ARG A 234 2.94 -7.74 -4.30
C ARG A 234 2.42 -6.47 -5.01
N GLY A 235 3.28 -5.76 -5.75
CA GLY A 235 2.87 -4.60 -6.54
C GLY A 235 1.77 -4.93 -7.54
N PHE A 236 1.90 -6.07 -8.24
CA PHE A 236 0.83 -6.57 -9.11
C PHE A 236 -0.35 -7.13 -8.31
N GLY A 237 -0.08 -7.83 -7.21
CA GLY A 237 -1.12 -8.41 -6.35
C GLY A 237 -2.07 -7.35 -5.77
N LEU A 238 -1.57 -6.16 -5.46
CA LEU A 238 -2.39 -5.04 -4.97
C LEU A 238 -3.45 -4.58 -5.99
N LEU A 239 -3.29 -4.86 -7.29
CA LEU A 239 -4.30 -4.51 -8.30
C LEU A 239 -5.68 -5.09 -7.94
N GLY A 240 -5.73 -6.31 -7.40
CA GLY A 240 -6.96 -6.93 -6.95
C GLY A 240 -7.66 -6.18 -5.80
N ASP A 241 -6.92 -5.37 -5.04
CA ASP A 241 -7.46 -4.62 -3.91
C ASP A 241 -8.09 -3.27 -4.29
N TRP A 242 -7.76 -2.74 -5.49
CA TRP A 242 -8.20 -1.40 -5.88
C TRP A 242 -8.81 -1.30 -7.28
N ALA A 243 -8.61 -2.29 -8.16
CA ALA A 243 -9.13 -2.23 -9.53
C ALA A 243 -10.64 -2.04 -9.58
N LEU A 244 -11.36 -2.76 -8.73
CA LEU A 244 -12.79 -2.59 -8.51
C LEU A 244 -13.06 -2.51 -7.01
N MET A 245 -13.65 -1.40 -6.59
CA MET A 245 -14.06 -1.19 -5.20
C MET A 245 -15.56 -1.06 -5.08
N ARG A 246 -16.06 -1.00 -3.86
CA ARG A 246 -17.46 -0.76 -3.55
C ARG A 246 -17.60 0.45 -2.65
N ASP A 247 -18.70 1.14 -2.82
CA ASP A 247 -19.20 2.14 -1.88
C ASP A 247 -20.68 1.87 -1.56
N ALA A 248 -21.33 2.77 -0.83
CA ALA A 248 -22.72 2.64 -0.44
C ALA A 248 -23.72 2.64 -1.62
N GLU A 249 -23.30 3.08 -2.82
CA GLU A 249 -24.17 3.22 -3.98
C GLU A 249 -23.98 2.10 -5.02
N GLY A 250 -22.82 1.42 -4.99
CA GLY A 250 -22.53 0.36 -5.96
C GLY A 250 -21.06 0.01 -6.10
N VAL A 251 -20.59 -0.11 -7.32
CA VAL A 251 -19.19 -0.47 -7.62
C VAL A 251 -18.46 0.66 -8.34
N VAL A 252 -17.16 0.76 -8.05
CA VAL A 252 -16.26 1.79 -8.59
C VAL A 252 -15.14 1.11 -9.34
N LEU A 253 -15.10 1.26 -10.66
CA LEU A 253 -14.02 0.79 -11.51
C LEU A 253 -12.89 1.82 -11.52
N ASN A 254 -11.77 1.48 -10.89
CA ASN A 254 -10.62 2.37 -10.74
C ASN A 254 -9.49 2.07 -11.73
N ALA A 255 -9.31 0.81 -12.16
CA ALA A 255 -8.23 0.43 -13.06
C ALA A 255 -8.76 0.00 -14.43
N TYR A 256 -8.05 0.46 -15.46
CA TYR A 256 -8.31 0.08 -16.85
C TYR A 256 -7.20 -0.82 -17.38
N GLY A 257 -7.60 -1.83 -18.16
CA GLY A 257 -6.71 -2.79 -18.79
C GLY A 257 -7.49 -3.98 -19.33
N PRO A 258 -6.95 -4.72 -20.30
CA PRO A 258 -7.65 -5.87 -20.85
C PRO A 258 -7.85 -6.95 -19.79
N GLY A 259 -9.09 -7.43 -19.62
CA GLY A 259 -9.34 -8.46 -18.63
C GLY A 259 -10.77 -8.61 -18.19
N VAL A 260 -10.98 -9.50 -17.23
CA VAL A 260 -12.31 -9.81 -16.68
C VAL A 260 -12.26 -9.68 -15.16
N ILE A 261 -13.16 -8.89 -14.61
CA ILE A 261 -13.36 -8.75 -13.17
C ILE A 261 -14.69 -9.42 -12.80
N ARG A 262 -14.66 -10.32 -11.82
CA ARG A 262 -15.85 -10.97 -11.27
C ARG A 262 -16.02 -10.55 -9.82
N THR A 263 -17.25 -10.15 -9.48
CA THR A 263 -17.60 -9.75 -8.11
C THR A 263 -19.04 -10.14 -7.79
N VAL A 264 -19.45 -9.94 -6.55
CA VAL A 264 -20.83 -10.10 -6.12
C VAL A 264 -21.32 -8.75 -5.61
N LEU A 265 -22.44 -8.25 -6.10
CA LEU A 265 -23.07 -7.02 -5.63
C LEU A 265 -23.66 -7.21 -4.22
N ASP A 266 -23.97 -6.12 -3.52
CA ASP A 266 -24.59 -6.18 -2.19
C ASP A 266 -25.98 -6.85 -2.19
N THR A 267 -26.63 -6.89 -3.35
CA THR A 267 -27.86 -7.66 -3.58
C THR A 267 -27.66 -9.18 -3.66
N GLY A 268 -26.43 -9.66 -3.51
CA GLY A 268 -26.03 -11.05 -3.71
C GLY A 268 -25.91 -11.49 -5.18
N ALA A 269 -26.21 -10.61 -6.14
CA ALA A 269 -26.11 -10.94 -7.56
C ALA A 269 -24.65 -10.92 -8.04
N ALA A 270 -24.21 -11.95 -8.76
CA ALA A 270 -22.92 -11.95 -9.41
C ALA A 270 -22.88 -10.90 -10.53
N LEU A 271 -21.73 -10.25 -10.67
CA LEU A 271 -21.43 -9.27 -11.72
C LEU A 271 -20.12 -9.64 -12.39
N THR A 272 -20.13 -9.68 -13.73
CA THR A 272 -18.92 -9.80 -14.53
C THR A 272 -18.74 -8.51 -15.34
N LEU A 273 -17.55 -7.92 -15.23
CA LEU A 273 -17.11 -6.79 -16.03
C LEU A 273 -15.99 -7.28 -16.95
N THR A 274 -16.17 -7.15 -18.27
CA THR A 274 -15.14 -7.48 -19.25
C THR A 274 -14.64 -6.20 -19.89
N GLN A 275 -13.34 -5.93 -19.80
CA GLN A 275 -12.70 -4.80 -20.44
C GLN A 275 -11.96 -5.25 -21.69
N THR A 276 -12.30 -4.66 -22.84
CA THR A 276 -11.61 -4.83 -24.12
C THR A 276 -10.94 -3.52 -24.47
N THR A 277 -9.60 -3.51 -24.45
CA THR A 277 -8.81 -2.30 -24.63
C THR A 277 -7.34 -2.66 -24.86
N ASP A 278 -6.58 -1.75 -25.46
CA ASP A 278 -5.12 -1.75 -25.50
C ASP A 278 -4.51 -0.72 -24.53
N TYR A 279 -5.32 -0.18 -23.61
CA TYR A 279 -4.87 0.74 -22.56
C TYR A 279 -3.65 0.18 -21.81
N PRO A 280 -2.61 0.97 -21.52
CA PRO A 280 -2.53 2.43 -21.63
C PRO A 280 -2.02 2.97 -23.00
N ARG A 281 -1.83 2.13 -24.02
CA ARG A 281 -1.34 2.55 -25.34
C ARG A 281 -2.39 3.33 -26.12
N GLY A 282 -3.64 2.85 -26.08
CA GLY A 282 -4.81 3.53 -26.62
C GLY A 282 -5.76 4.01 -25.52
N GLY A 283 -6.58 4.99 -25.85
CA GLY A 283 -7.53 5.59 -24.91
C GLY A 283 -8.94 5.00 -24.94
N ARG A 284 -9.24 4.06 -25.85
CA ARG A 284 -10.55 3.43 -25.95
C ARG A 284 -10.66 2.25 -25.00
N VAL A 285 -11.70 2.24 -24.19
CA VAL A 285 -12.04 1.12 -23.30
C VAL A 285 -13.48 0.71 -23.57
N GLU A 286 -13.70 -0.51 -24.01
CA GLU A 286 -15.02 -1.11 -24.11
C GLU A 286 -15.27 -1.93 -22.84
N LEU A 287 -16.40 -1.67 -22.18
CA LEU A 287 -16.79 -2.32 -20.95
C LEU A 287 -18.11 -3.08 -21.14
N ALA A 288 -18.02 -4.40 -21.20
CA ALA A 288 -19.20 -5.25 -21.15
C ALA A 288 -19.59 -5.50 -19.69
N VAL A 289 -20.84 -5.17 -19.35
CA VAL A 289 -21.40 -5.26 -17.99
C VAL A 289 -22.46 -6.37 -17.98
N ALA A 290 -22.17 -7.47 -17.31
CA ALA A 290 -23.01 -8.66 -17.29
C ALA A 290 -23.36 -9.07 -15.84
N PRO A 291 -24.47 -8.53 -15.28
CA PRO A 291 -25.04 -9.03 -14.03
C PRO A 291 -25.74 -10.38 -14.27
N ALA A 292 -25.71 -11.27 -13.27
CA ALA A 292 -26.32 -12.60 -13.36
C ALA A 292 -27.86 -12.58 -13.54
N ARG A 293 -28.49 -11.45 -13.23
CA ARG A 293 -29.94 -11.19 -13.43
C ARG A 293 -30.17 -9.70 -13.67
N ALA A 294 -31.29 -9.35 -14.26
CA ALA A 294 -31.69 -7.96 -14.40
C ALA A 294 -31.86 -7.29 -13.04
N LEU A 295 -31.14 -6.19 -12.81
CA LEU A 295 -31.20 -5.37 -11.60
C LEU A 295 -30.67 -3.97 -11.87
N THR A 296 -31.05 -3.02 -11.02
CA THR A 296 -30.51 -1.67 -11.02
C THR A 296 -29.36 -1.58 -10.00
N PHE A 297 -28.22 -1.02 -10.40
CA PHE A 297 -27.09 -0.71 -9.53
C PHE A 297 -26.28 0.44 -10.14
N THR A 298 -25.45 1.08 -9.33
CA THR A 298 -24.56 2.14 -9.78
C THR A 298 -23.20 1.56 -10.16
N LEU A 299 -22.73 1.89 -11.35
CA LEU A 299 -21.35 1.66 -11.79
C LEU A 299 -20.67 3.02 -11.97
N LYS A 300 -19.71 3.31 -11.10
CA LYS A 300 -18.86 4.50 -11.16
C LYS A 300 -17.59 4.18 -11.94
N LEU A 301 -17.22 5.06 -12.84
CA LEU A 301 -16.00 4.96 -13.64
C LEU A 301 -15.03 6.05 -13.21
N ARG A 302 -13.80 5.68 -12.85
CA ARG A 302 -12.75 6.67 -12.59
C ARG A 302 -12.42 7.41 -13.89
N ILE A 303 -12.43 8.72 -13.86
CA ILE A 303 -11.88 9.53 -14.94
C ILE A 303 -10.47 9.96 -14.52
N PRO A 304 -9.40 9.49 -15.20
CA PRO A 304 -8.05 9.88 -14.88
C PRO A 304 -7.85 11.40 -15.02
N ARG A 305 -7.18 12.03 -14.05
CA ARG A 305 -6.97 13.49 -14.04
C ARG A 305 -6.26 14.02 -15.30
N TRP A 306 -5.41 13.19 -15.90
CA TRP A 306 -4.71 13.53 -17.13
C TRP A 306 -5.59 13.45 -18.39
N SER A 307 -6.72 12.77 -18.34
CA SER A 307 -7.66 12.66 -19.46
C SER A 307 -8.64 13.84 -19.49
N ARG A 308 -8.28 14.88 -20.22
CA ARG A 308 -9.06 16.13 -20.28
C ARG A 308 -10.29 16.08 -21.19
N HIS A 309 -10.39 15.08 -22.04
CA HIS A 309 -11.42 14.97 -23.08
C HIS A 309 -12.10 13.59 -23.05
N THR A 310 -12.26 13.01 -21.87
CA THR A 310 -12.99 11.74 -21.72
C THR A 310 -14.43 11.88 -22.15
N ARG A 311 -14.91 10.88 -22.88
CA ARG A 311 -16.33 10.69 -23.23
C ARG A 311 -16.74 9.31 -22.72
N VAL A 312 -17.96 9.23 -22.17
CA VAL A 312 -18.58 7.98 -21.72
C VAL A 312 -19.88 7.78 -22.49
#